data_9b85ae22c640480a15da0449dc9e98a8
#
_entry.id   9b85ae22c640480a15da0449dc9e98a8
#
_cell.length_a   1.000
_cell.length_b   1.000
_cell.length_c   1.000
_cell.angle_alpha   90.00
_cell.angle_beta   90.00
_cell.angle_gamma   90.00
#
_symmetry.space_group_name_H-M   'P 1'
#
loop_
_entity.id
_entity.type
_entity.pdbx_description
1 polymer ?
#
loop_
_entity_poly.entity_id
_entity_poly.type
_entity_poly.pdbx_seq_one_letter_code
_entity_poly.pdbx_strand_id
1 'polypeptide(L)'
;MSSKVVTFQGGGIRSTANLVELGDLCEWFQADNQGRGGEDAPIWGCAMQGRVCSAVQKGKMATNVNAGWSTGPVRWRGVSKSEAEWRIWADETVASGMVPYHHIVGAENGMGEDRRSLAPAREFFNWTAKHDPHFTNKRSIASIGVVMGQRTQLFYQPPPGASAGQYMEGMYFALLEGRFLFDFVHEEKLTLHNLQKYSALLLPNIALLSDSQLRQLREYVDAGGSLLATFETGLYTERNQKRADFGLADVFGIRKAGEILGTTGNAFSARIEKRHQILSGFTGTNWIAGAEYRVPLVPVEGPILTVVPGSVAYPPELSYPDPSHTTEPAVVLREKGKSRLIYFPGDIDRTLWHSGHTDLTRLLRNSIRCVAGEDQPVSISGDGLIEAFAWETQAGFAVHVLNYTNPQVHRGWIREFYSIGEQRVRMQLPEGRNISRVELLRAATEIPFQLDDGAVTSTIPKVADYEVAAMHSS
;
A
#
# COMPACT_ATOMS: atom_id res chain seq x y z
N MET A 1 28.98 -11.90 27.97
CA MET A 1 29.27 -11.05 26.78
C MET A 1 28.20 -10.01 26.71
N SER A 2 28.54 -8.72 26.77
CA SER A 2 27.59 -7.65 26.59
C SER A 2 27.08 -7.70 25.14
N SER A 3 25.82 -8.09 24.92
CA SER A 3 25.18 -7.97 23.62
C SER A 3 25.07 -6.48 23.29
N LYS A 4 25.84 -6.00 22.34
CA LYS A 4 25.70 -4.66 21.82
C LYS A 4 24.41 -4.60 21.02
N VAL A 5 23.45 -3.79 21.48
CA VAL A 5 22.24 -3.50 20.70
C VAL A 5 22.66 -2.65 19.52
N VAL A 6 22.47 -3.16 18.31
CA VAL A 6 22.67 -2.42 17.06
C VAL A 6 21.32 -1.94 16.57
N THR A 7 21.17 -0.62 16.49
CA THR A 7 19.97 0.00 15.98
C THR A 7 20.25 0.64 14.63
N PHE A 8 19.26 0.66 13.75
CA PHE A 8 19.34 1.39 12.50
C PHE A 8 18.16 2.37 12.41
N GLN A 9 18.51 3.63 12.27
CA GLN A 9 17.58 4.72 11.98
C GLN A 9 17.61 4.95 10.46
N GLY A 10 16.64 4.43 9.74
CA GLY A 10 16.61 4.46 8.29
C GLY A 10 15.44 5.22 7.74
N GLY A 11 15.66 5.94 6.64
CA GLY A 11 14.62 6.62 5.86
C GLY A 11 13.76 5.67 5.04
N GLY A 12 13.48 4.44 5.52
CA GLY A 12 12.64 3.48 4.83
C GLY A 12 13.17 3.06 3.45
N ILE A 13 12.30 2.98 2.46
CA ILE A 13 12.61 2.52 1.10
C ILE A 13 13.76 3.32 0.43
N ARG A 14 13.97 4.55 0.86
CA ARG A 14 15.01 5.45 0.31
C ARG A 14 16.40 5.25 0.91
N SER A 15 16.57 4.31 1.82
CA SER A 15 17.90 3.99 2.34
C SER A 15 18.79 3.43 1.23
N THR A 16 20.04 3.91 1.15
CA THR A 16 21.06 3.38 0.22
C THR A 16 21.69 2.09 0.72
N ALA A 17 21.50 1.74 2.00
CA ALA A 17 21.94 0.48 2.57
C ALA A 17 20.95 -0.65 2.25
N ASN A 18 21.44 -1.88 2.10
CA ASN A 18 20.58 -3.04 1.94
C ASN A 18 19.77 -3.28 3.21
N LEU A 19 18.46 -2.99 3.15
CA LEU A 19 17.57 -3.06 4.31
C LEU A 19 17.41 -4.48 4.86
N VAL A 20 17.48 -5.52 4.00
CA VAL A 20 17.38 -6.92 4.44
C VAL A 20 18.61 -7.32 5.23
N GLU A 21 19.81 -7.01 4.71
CA GLU A 21 21.06 -7.27 5.44
C GLU A 21 21.11 -6.53 6.76
N LEU A 22 20.69 -5.25 6.78
CA LEU A 22 20.60 -4.48 8.01
C LEU A 22 19.58 -5.09 8.98
N GLY A 23 18.42 -5.55 8.47
CA GLY A 23 17.41 -6.24 9.26
C GLY A 23 17.92 -7.52 9.92
N ASP A 24 18.82 -8.23 9.26
CA ASP A 24 19.47 -9.43 9.82
C ASP A 24 20.51 -9.08 10.90
N LEU A 25 21.23 -7.96 10.75
CA LEU A 25 22.31 -7.53 11.64
C LEU A 25 21.83 -6.73 12.86
N CYS A 26 20.74 -5.97 12.72
CA CYS A 26 20.22 -5.11 13.78
C CYS A 26 19.28 -5.87 14.70
N GLU A 27 19.33 -5.56 16.00
CA GLU A 27 18.36 -6.07 16.98
C GLU A 27 16.99 -5.40 16.83
N TRP A 28 17.00 -4.13 16.42
CA TRP A 28 15.80 -3.33 16.29
C TRP A 28 15.97 -2.26 15.19
N PHE A 29 14.89 -1.95 14.46
CA PHE A 29 14.80 -0.83 13.55
C PHE A 29 14.05 0.35 14.16
N GLN A 30 14.44 1.55 13.73
CA GLN A 30 13.75 2.77 14.09
C GLN A 30 13.33 3.50 12.82
N ALA A 31 12.03 3.60 12.59
CA ALA A 31 11.46 4.52 11.62
C ALA A 31 11.48 5.94 12.21
N ASP A 32 11.68 6.93 11.36
CA ASP A 32 11.80 8.33 11.78
C ASP A 32 10.74 9.20 11.08
N ASN A 33 9.50 9.09 11.55
CA ASN A 33 8.38 9.90 11.07
C ASN A 33 8.01 10.95 12.10
N GLN A 34 8.88 11.95 12.26
CA GLN A 34 8.69 13.01 13.25
C GLN A 34 7.60 14.01 12.84
N GLY A 35 7.39 14.22 11.57
CA GLY A 35 6.40 15.11 11.01
C GLY A 35 6.32 14.98 9.49
N ARG A 36 5.39 15.67 8.87
CA ARG A 36 5.19 15.63 7.42
C ARG A 36 6.32 16.28 6.66
N GLY A 37 6.70 15.65 5.53
CA GLY A 37 7.72 16.17 4.63
C GLY A 37 7.26 17.35 3.76
N GLY A 38 5.95 17.56 3.59
CA GLY A 38 5.38 18.63 2.76
C GLY A 38 3.89 18.41 2.46
N GLU A 39 3.33 19.26 1.63
CA GLU A 39 1.91 19.20 1.22
C GLU A 39 1.56 17.93 0.46
N ASP A 40 2.51 17.39 -0.32
CA ASP A 40 2.33 16.17 -1.10
C ASP A 40 2.64 14.89 -0.31
N ALA A 41 3.07 14.99 0.96
CA ALA A 41 3.34 13.81 1.76
C ALA A 41 2.02 13.06 2.06
N PRO A 42 1.98 11.73 1.84
CA PRO A 42 0.79 10.95 2.12
C PRO A 42 0.49 10.93 3.62
N ILE A 43 -0.79 10.81 3.97
CA ILE A 43 -1.21 10.74 5.39
C ILE A 43 -0.83 9.41 6.04
N TRP A 44 -0.62 8.35 5.28
CA TRP A 44 -0.24 7.00 5.73
C TRP A 44 1.27 6.75 5.80
N GLY A 45 2.07 7.80 5.84
CA GLY A 45 3.52 7.67 5.76
C GLY A 45 4.14 6.84 6.88
N CYS A 46 3.60 6.91 8.08
CA CYS A 46 4.04 6.13 9.23
C CYS A 46 3.66 4.65 9.10
N ALA A 47 2.41 4.36 8.71
CA ALA A 47 1.93 3.00 8.44
C ALA A 47 2.76 2.31 7.33
N MET A 48 3.10 3.06 6.28
CA MET A 48 3.97 2.58 5.20
C MET A 48 5.36 2.19 5.71
N GLN A 49 5.96 2.97 6.62
CA GLN A 49 7.24 2.63 7.25
C GLN A 49 7.13 1.35 8.11
N GLY A 50 6.03 1.14 8.80
CA GLY A 50 5.78 -0.11 9.53
C GLY A 50 5.74 -1.33 8.62
N ARG A 51 5.11 -1.21 7.44
CA ARG A 51 5.14 -2.28 6.41
C ARG A 51 6.55 -2.55 5.91
N VAL A 52 7.38 -1.50 5.71
CA VAL A 52 8.80 -1.66 5.36
C VAL A 52 9.55 -2.43 6.44
N CYS A 53 9.40 -2.03 7.70
CA CYS A 53 10.04 -2.71 8.83
C CYS A 53 9.63 -4.18 8.90
N SER A 54 8.34 -4.47 8.80
CA SER A 54 7.82 -5.85 8.78
C SER A 54 8.37 -6.68 7.61
N ALA A 55 8.55 -6.06 6.43
CA ALA A 55 9.09 -6.73 5.25
C ALA A 55 10.56 -7.14 5.41
N VAL A 56 11.36 -6.43 6.21
CA VAL A 56 12.81 -6.63 6.28
C VAL A 56 13.29 -7.31 7.57
N GLN A 57 12.60 -7.13 8.69
CA GLN A 57 13.14 -7.49 10.03
C GLN A 57 12.82 -8.89 10.55
N LYS A 58 12.04 -9.72 9.88
CA LYS A 58 11.74 -11.10 10.31
C LYS A 58 11.23 -11.21 11.77
N GLY A 59 10.27 -10.37 12.16
CA GLY A 59 9.62 -10.43 13.47
C GLY A 59 10.42 -9.80 14.62
N LYS A 60 11.50 -9.08 14.35
CA LYS A 60 12.17 -8.26 15.35
C LYS A 60 11.38 -6.97 15.62
N MET A 61 11.66 -6.33 16.75
CA MET A 61 11.01 -5.07 17.14
C MET A 61 11.35 -3.94 16.17
N ALA A 62 10.35 -3.16 15.81
CA ALA A 62 10.52 -1.87 15.16
C ALA A 62 9.87 -0.78 16.00
N THR A 63 10.45 0.41 16.02
CA THR A 63 9.88 1.59 16.67
C THR A 63 9.66 2.70 15.66
N ASN A 64 8.73 3.60 15.93
CA ASN A 64 8.62 4.84 15.17
C ASN A 64 8.78 6.04 16.07
N VAL A 65 9.67 6.96 15.65
CA VAL A 65 9.86 8.24 16.33
C VAL A 65 8.76 9.20 15.91
N ASN A 66 7.84 9.47 16.81
CA ASN A 66 6.80 10.47 16.63
C ASN A 66 7.13 11.72 17.47
N ALA A 67 7.45 12.84 16.82
CA ALA A 67 7.80 14.05 17.55
C ALA A 67 6.60 14.65 18.27
N GLY A 68 6.80 15.04 19.53
CA GLY A 68 5.84 15.85 20.27
C GLY A 68 5.78 17.31 19.81
N TRP A 69 6.83 17.77 19.16
CA TRP A 69 6.98 19.13 18.66
C TRP A 69 6.57 19.27 17.20
N SER A 70 6.24 20.50 16.77
CA SER A 70 5.80 20.77 15.42
C SER A 70 6.96 20.67 14.44
N THR A 71 6.84 19.82 13.45
CA THR A 71 7.81 19.61 12.38
C THR A 71 7.10 19.44 11.04
N GLY A 72 7.77 19.85 9.99
CA GLY A 72 7.29 19.87 8.63
C GLY A 72 8.26 20.71 7.79
N PRO A 73 7.80 21.41 6.76
CA PRO A 73 8.60 22.36 6.01
C PRO A 73 9.21 23.46 6.90
N VAL A 74 8.48 23.86 7.93
CA VAL A 74 8.94 24.76 8.99
C VAL A 74 8.97 24.02 10.32
N ARG A 75 10.01 24.23 11.12
CA ARG A 75 10.24 23.48 12.37
C ARG A 75 10.18 24.40 13.60
N TRP A 76 9.28 24.06 14.52
CA TRP A 76 9.16 24.74 15.82
C TRP A 76 9.43 23.73 16.94
N ARG A 77 10.70 23.56 17.31
CA ARG A 77 11.10 22.53 18.28
C ARG A 77 10.58 22.74 19.70
N GLY A 78 10.23 23.97 20.07
CA GLY A 78 9.64 24.30 21.36
C GLY A 78 8.12 24.38 21.39
N VAL A 79 7.44 24.01 20.29
CA VAL A 79 5.98 24.10 20.14
C VAL A 79 5.41 22.73 19.77
N SER A 80 4.40 22.28 20.50
CA SER A 80 3.73 21.01 20.23
C SER A 80 3.03 21.00 18.85
N LYS A 81 3.07 19.89 18.16
CA LYS A 81 2.20 19.68 17.00
C LYS A 81 0.74 19.52 17.44
N SER A 82 -0.20 19.59 16.49
CA SER A 82 -1.61 19.34 16.80
C SER A 82 -1.80 17.93 17.37
N GLU A 83 -2.78 17.78 18.27
CA GLU A 83 -3.11 16.46 18.84
C GLU A 83 -3.54 15.48 17.73
N ALA A 84 -4.34 15.92 16.77
CA ALA A 84 -4.82 15.08 15.68
C ALA A 84 -3.65 14.51 14.84
N GLU A 85 -2.64 15.34 14.52
CA GLU A 85 -1.47 14.88 13.77
C GLU A 85 -0.59 13.94 14.61
N TRP A 86 -0.45 14.20 15.90
CA TRP A 86 0.31 13.32 16.78
C TRP A 86 -0.39 11.96 16.92
N ARG A 87 -1.72 11.95 17.10
CA ARG A 87 -2.52 10.73 17.32
C ARG A 87 -2.51 9.82 16.10
N ILE A 88 -2.79 10.34 14.90
CA ILE A 88 -2.84 9.50 13.71
C ILE A 88 -1.51 8.75 13.47
N TRP A 89 -0.40 9.39 13.77
CA TRP A 89 0.91 8.76 13.62
C TRP A 89 1.22 7.75 14.72
N ALA A 90 0.71 7.97 15.93
CA ALA A 90 0.79 6.98 17.00
C ALA A 90 -0.10 5.77 16.69
N ASP A 91 -1.31 6.00 16.16
CA ASP A 91 -2.26 4.98 15.74
C ASP A 91 -1.69 4.14 14.57
N GLU A 92 -1.14 4.79 13.54
CA GLU A 92 -0.43 4.11 12.44
C GLU A 92 0.74 3.26 12.90
N THR A 93 1.49 3.77 13.88
CA THR A 93 2.62 3.05 14.46
C THR A 93 2.18 1.70 15.02
N VAL A 94 1.19 1.70 15.90
CA VAL A 94 0.76 0.45 16.56
C VAL A 94 -0.03 -0.45 15.61
N ALA A 95 -0.85 0.12 14.72
CA ALA A 95 -1.61 -0.64 13.73
C ALA A 95 -0.69 -1.41 12.78
N SER A 96 0.44 -0.80 12.36
CA SER A 96 1.43 -1.43 11.48
C SER A 96 2.43 -2.35 12.20
N GLY A 97 2.29 -2.55 13.50
CA GLY A 97 3.09 -3.48 14.30
C GLY A 97 4.38 -2.88 14.86
N MET A 98 4.53 -1.55 14.83
CA MET A 98 5.65 -0.87 15.46
C MET A 98 5.32 -0.46 16.90
N VAL A 99 6.37 -0.24 17.69
CA VAL A 99 6.27 0.29 19.05
C VAL A 99 6.37 1.82 19.00
N PRO A 100 5.45 2.57 19.63
CA PRO A 100 5.48 4.02 19.60
C PRO A 100 6.62 4.58 20.46
N TYR A 101 7.24 5.63 19.96
CA TYR A 101 8.27 6.41 20.65
C TYR A 101 7.92 7.91 20.60
N HIS A 102 7.64 8.50 21.74
CA HIS A 102 7.38 9.94 21.85
C HIS A 102 8.69 10.71 21.98
N HIS A 103 9.04 11.46 20.93
CA HIS A 103 10.29 12.21 20.88
C HIS A 103 10.12 13.64 21.45
N ILE A 104 10.87 13.92 22.50
CA ILE A 104 10.93 15.23 23.15
C ILE A 104 12.31 15.82 22.88
N VAL A 105 12.37 17.08 22.42
CA VAL A 105 13.61 17.79 22.11
C VAL A 105 13.72 19.04 22.98
N GLY A 106 14.90 19.37 23.42
CA GLY A 106 15.18 20.60 24.16
C GLY A 106 14.59 20.61 25.58
N ALA A 107 14.81 19.53 26.33
CA ALA A 107 14.23 19.27 27.63
C ALA A 107 14.41 20.37 28.65
N GLU A 108 15.47 21.18 28.58
CA GLU A 108 15.76 22.21 29.58
C GLU A 108 15.01 23.53 29.38
N ASN A 109 14.71 23.92 28.10
CA ASN A 109 14.20 25.26 27.84
C ASN A 109 12.95 25.36 26.95
N GLY A 110 12.63 24.38 26.13
CA GLY A 110 11.53 24.48 25.16
C GLY A 110 10.31 23.64 25.50
N MET A 111 10.51 22.34 25.75
CA MET A 111 9.41 21.43 26.04
C MET A 111 8.87 21.56 27.48
N GLY A 112 9.61 22.23 28.38
CA GLY A 112 9.13 22.53 29.71
C GLY A 112 7.97 23.54 29.72
N GLU A 113 7.92 24.43 28.74
CA GLU A 113 6.90 25.48 28.61
C GLU A 113 5.66 24.98 27.87
N ASP A 114 5.83 24.26 26.77
CA ASP A 114 4.70 23.69 26.01
C ASP A 114 4.54 22.19 26.28
N ARG A 115 3.56 21.85 27.12
CA ARG A 115 3.25 20.47 27.54
C ARG A 115 2.06 19.85 26.85
N ARG A 116 1.50 20.51 25.82
CA ARG A 116 0.28 20.03 25.13
C ARG A 116 0.43 18.65 24.55
N SER A 117 1.61 18.25 24.07
CA SER A 117 1.85 16.91 23.52
C SER A 117 1.95 15.80 24.59
N LEU A 118 2.16 16.15 25.86
CA LEU A 118 2.37 15.12 26.91
C LEU A 118 1.07 14.44 27.34
N ALA A 119 -0.05 15.16 27.35
CA ALA A 119 -1.34 14.59 27.76
C ALA A 119 -1.83 13.50 26.81
N PRO A 120 -1.94 13.74 25.49
CA PRO A 120 -2.33 12.69 24.53
C PRO A 120 -1.32 11.54 24.48
N ALA A 121 -0.01 11.83 24.59
CA ALA A 121 1.01 10.79 24.64
C ALA A 121 0.82 9.87 25.87
N ARG A 122 0.64 10.45 27.08
CA ARG A 122 0.39 9.67 28.30
C ARG A 122 -0.85 8.79 28.20
N GLU A 123 -1.95 9.36 27.68
CA GLU A 123 -3.20 8.60 27.48
C GLU A 123 -2.94 7.40 26.54
N PHE A 124 -2.30 7.65 25.42
CA PHE A 124 -2.02 6.64 24.41
C PHE A 124 -1.10 5.52 24.93
N PHE A 125 -0.01 5.87 25.61
CA PHE A 125 0.90 4.86 26.21
C PHE A 125 0.24 4.04 27.29
N ASN A 126 -0.60 4.64 28.15
CA ASN A 126 -1.36 3.91 29.15
C ASN A 126 -2.35 2.95 28.50
N TRP A 127 -3.02 3.39 27.43
CA TRP A 127 -3.96 2.56 26.68
C TRP A 127 -3.26 1.39 25.98
N THR A 128 -2.14 1.61 25.28
CA THR A 128 -1.38 0.52 24.65
C THR A 128 -0.84 -0.48 25.67
N ALA A 129 -0.31 -0.01 26.81
CA ALA A 129 0.17 -0.88 27.89
C ALA A 129 -0.95 -1.75 28.48
N LYS A 130 -2.17 -1.19 28.65
CA LYS A 130 -3.34 -1.95 29.12
C LYS A 130 -3.73 -3.08 28.17
N HIS A 131 -3.53 -2.88 26.87
CA HIS A 131 -3.94 -3.81 25.81
C HIS A 131 -2.76 -4.53 25.14
N ASP A 132 -1.58 -4.56 25.76
CA ASP A 132 -0.33 -5.12 25.22
C ASP A 132 -0.47 -6.50 24.56
N PRO A 133 -1.22 -7.49 25.10
CA PRO A 133 -1.41 -8.79 24.47
C PRO A 133 -2.08 -8.72 23.06
N HIS A 134 -2.83 -7.67 22.78
CA HIS A 134 -3.47 -7.42 21.47
C HIS A 134 -2.54 -6.70 20.47
N PHE A 135 -1.45 -6.11 20.96
CA PHE A 135 -0.40 -5.46 20.16
C PHE A 135 0.87 -6.31 20.06
N THR A 136 0.93 -7.43 20.76
CA THR A 136 2.00 -8.43 20.61
C THR A 136 1.69 -9.32 19.40
N ASN A 137 2.10 -8.84 18.24
CA ASN A 137 1.80 -9.45 16.94
C ASN A 137 2.67 -10.69 16.69
N LYS A 138 2.04 -11.76 16.17
CA LYS A 138 2.69 -13.00 15.75
C LYS A 138 2.79 -13.10 14.25
N ARG A 139 1.71 -12.76 13.54
CA ARG A 139 1.61 -12.93 12.10
C ARG A 139 0.57 -11.98 11.49
N SER A 140 0.91 -11.35 10.37
CA SER A 140 -0.06 -10.65 9.53
C SER A 140 -0.99 -11.64 8.80
N ILE A 141 -2.26 -11.27 8.70
CA ILE A 141 -3.32 -12.06 8.04
C ILE A 141 -3.52 -11.63 6.58
N ALA A 142 -2.81 -10.60 6.12
CA ALA A 142 -2.91 -10.14 4.75
C ALA A 142 -2.58 -11.23 3.73
N SER A 143 -3.38 -11.32 2.67
CA SER A 143 -3.24 -12.27 1.55
C SER A 143 -2.75 -11.61 0.26
N ILE A 144 -2.54 -10.30 0.25
CA ILE A 144 -1.97 -9.54 -0.87
C ILE A 144 -0.57 -9.07 -0.49
N GLY A 145 0.40 -9.35 -1.34
CA GLY A 145 1.77 -8.83 -1.22
C GLY A 145 2.01 -7.70 -2.22
N VAL A 146 2.58 -6.59 -1.77
CA VAL A 146 3.06 -5.52 -2.65
C VAL A 146 4.58 -5.58 -2.68
N VAL A 147 5.14 -5.81 -3.84
CA VAL A 147 6.59 -5.92 -3.98
C VAL A 147 7.22 -4.54 -3.80
N MET A 148 8.17 -4.46 -2.89
CA MET A 148 8.97 -3.28 -2.61
C MET A 148 10.33 -3.42 -3.30
N GLY A 149 10.55 -2.66 -4.37
CA GLY A 149 11.79 -2.64 -5.15
C GLY A 149 12.75 -1.56 -4.65
N GLN A 150 13.61 -1.88 -3.70
CA GLN A 150 14.60 -0.94 -3.17
C GLN A 150 15.57 -0.48 -4.25
N ARG A 151 16.04 -1.39 -5.14
CA ARG A 151 16.91 -1.02 -6.27
C ARG A 151 16.19 -0.12 -7.27
N THR A 152 14.92 -0.40 -7.55
CA THR A 152 14.10 0.48 -8.41
C THR A 152 14.02 1.87 -7.80
N GLN A 153 13.76 2.00 -6.51
CA GLN A 153 13.69 3.30 -5.84
C GLN A 153 15.01 4.10 -5.89
N LEU A 154 16.13 3.42 -5.86
CA LEU A 154 17.45 4.04 -5.79
C LEU A 154 18.09 4.33 -7.14
N PHE A 155 17.88 3.47 -8.13
CA PHE A 155 18.66 3.47 -9.37
C PHE A 155 17.84 3.62 -10.64
N TYR A 156 16.53 3.36 -10.60
CA TYR A 156 15.68 3.58 -11.76
C TYR A 156 15.54 5.06 -12.06
N GLN A 157 15.57 5.38 -13.34
CA GLN A 157 15.36 6.74 -13.83
C GLN A 157 14.00 6.83 -14.50
N PRO A 158 13.00 7.32 -13.80
CA PRO A 158 11.66 7.45 -14.37
C PRO A 158 11.62 8.51 -15.48
N PRO A 159 10.54 8.51 -16.29
CA PRO A 159 10.31 9.56 -17.28
C PRO A 159 10.33 10.98 -16.67
N PRO A 160 10.55 12.02 -17.48
CA PRO A 160 10.59 13.41 -17.02
C PRO A 160 9.35 13.79 -16.20
N GLY A 161 9.55 14.47 -15.06
CA GLY A 161 8.48 14.87 -14.17
C GLY A 161 7.95 13.78 -13.25
N ALA A 162 8.41 12.54 -13.38
CA ALA A 162 8.05 11.43 -12.50
C ALA A 162 9.12 11.16 -11.45
N SER A 163 8.73 10.54 -10.33
CA SER A 163 9.64 9.96 -9.35
C SER A 163 9.34 8.48 -9.13
N ALA A 164 10.38 7.69 -8.79
CA ALA A 164 10.23 6.25 -8.58
C ALA A 164 9.26 5.89 -7.45
N GLY A 165 9.05 6.79 -6.46
CA GLY A 165 8.11 6.59 -5.35
C GLY A 165 6.64 6.68 -5.74
N GLN A 166 6.31 7.47 -6.77
CA GLN A 166 4.92 7.76 -7.14
C GLN A 166 4.13 6.53 -7.59
N TYR A 167 4.78 5.52 -8.15
CA TYR A 167 4.14 4.26 -8.54
C TYR A 167 3.64 3.49 -7.31
N MET A 168 4.47 3.40 -6.28
CA MET A 168 4.09 2.79 -5.01
C MET A 168 2.99 3.59 -4.31
N GLU A 169 3.07 4.91 -4.30
CA GLU A 169 2.06 5.77 -3.67
C GLU A 169 0.68 5.62 -4.33
N GLY A 170 0.62 5.56 -5.65
CA GLY A 170 -0.65 5.36 -6.36
C GLY A 170 -1.23 3.97 -6.16
N MET A 171 -0.39 2.93 -6.15
CA MET A 171 -0.84 1.57 -5.83
C MET A 171 -1.33 1.48 -4.38
N TYR A 172 -0.62 2.10 -3.44
CA TYR A 172 -1.01 2.17 -2.04
C TYR A 172 -2.38 2.86 -1.89
N PHE A 173 -2.57 4.00 -2.55
CA PHE A 173 -3.84 4.72 -2.53
C PHE A 173 -5.01 3.89 -3.09
N ALA A 174 -4.80 3.16 -4.19
CA ALA A 174 -5.81 2.24 -4.73
C ALA A 174 -6.16 1.11 -3.76
N LEU A 175 -5.18 0.61 -3.00
CA LEU A 175 -5.37 -0.41 -1.95
C LEU A 175 -6.19 0.14 -0.79
N LEU A 176 -5.94 1.37 -0.33
CA LEU A 176 -6.72 2.03 0.72
C LEU A 176 -8.16 2.25 0.30
N GLU A 177 -8.40 2.84 -0.88
CA GLU A 177 -9.75 3.04 -1.41
C GLU A 177 -10.50 1.73 -1.66
N GLY A 178 -9.75 0.65 -1.95
CA GLY A 178 -10.27 -0.71 -2.08
C GLY A 178 -10.46 -1.43 -0.75
N ARG A 179 -9.96 -0.88 0.35
CA ARG A 179 -9.97 -1.47 1.70
C ARG A 179 -9.31 -2.84 1.77
N PHE A 180 -8.27 -3.05 0.97
CA PHE A 180 -7.52 -4.29 0.96
C PHE A 180 -6.51 -4.33 2.12
N LEU A 181 -6.39 -5.53 2.72
CA LEU A 181 -5.27 -5.82 3.59
C LEU A 181 -4.09 -6.29 2.76
N PHE A 182 -2.92 -5.73 3.01
CA PHE A 182 -1.71 -6.07 2.26
C PHE A 182 -0.46 -5.96 3.13
N ASP A 183 0.57 -6.70 2.75
CA ASP A 183 1.92 -6.57 3.29
C ASP A 183 2.87 -6.06 2.21
N PHE A 184 3.98 -5.44 2.61
CA PHE A 184 5.10 -5.28 1.71
C PHE A 184 5.96 -6.55 1.67
N VAL A 185 6.49 -6.83 0.48
CA VAL A 185 7.44 -7.92 0.25
C VAL A 185 8.70 -7.32 -0.38
N HIS A 186 9.81 -7.36 0.33
CA HIS A 186 11.07 -6.86 -0.22
C HIS A 186 11.54 -7.70 -1.41
N GLU A 187 12.08 -7.06 -2.45
CA GLU A 187 12.54 -7.71 -3.68
C GLU A 187 13.56 -8.84 -3.47
N GLU A 188 14.27 -8.86 -2.34
CA GLU A 188 15.20 -9.93 -1.99
C GLU A 188 14.52 -11.13 -1.29
N LYS A 189 13.22 -11.06 -1.04
CA LYS A 189 12.45 -12.10 -0.36
C LYS A 189 11.39 -12.78 -1.26
N LEU A 190 11.59 -12.78 -2.57
CA LEU A 190 10.64 -13.32 -3.56
C LEU A 190 10.70 -14.86 -3.68
N THR A 191 11.24 -15.57 -2.73
CA THR A 191 11.22 -17.05 -2.74
C THR A 191 9.83 -17.60 -2.54
N LEU A 192 9.49 -18.72 -3.17
CA LEU A 192 8.17 -19.35 -3.05
C LEU A 192 7.75 -19.58 -1.60
N HIS A 193 8.70 -19.97 -0.73
CA HIS A 193 8.43 -20.15 0.70
C HIS A 193 7.88 -18.88 1.36
N ASN A 194 8.41 -17.70 1.03
CA ASN A 194 7.94 -16.42 1.58
C ASN A 194 6.63 -15.96 0.93
N LEU A 195 6.39 -16.35 -0.32
CA LEU A 195 5.28 -15.87 -1.13
C LEU A 195 4.01 -16.71 -1.02
N GLN A 196 4.10 -17.96 -0.59
CA GLN A 196 2.98 -18.93 -0.60
C GLN A 196 1.76 -18.51 0.22
N LYS A 197 1.92 -17.56 1.16
CA LYS A 197 0.80 -17.01 1.94
C LYS A 197 -0.02 -15.97 1.16
N TYR A 198 0.52 -15.42 0.08
CA TYR A 198 -0.14 -14.41 -0.71
C TYR A 198 -0.86 -15.04 -1.90
N SER A 199 -2.14 -14.70 -2.10
CA SER A 199 -2.91 -15.08 -3.28
C SER A 199 -2.53 -14.24 -4.50
N ALA A 200 -2.09 -13.02 -4.28
CA ALA A 200 -1.64 -12.10 -5.32
C ALA A 200 -0.42 -11.27 -4.90
N LEU A 201 0.45 -11.00 -5.87
CA LEU A 201 1.52 -10.01 -5.76
C LEU A 201 1.26 -8.85 -6.71
N LEU A 202 1.44 -7.64 -6.19
CA LEU A 202 1.36 -6.39 -6.94
C LEU A 202 2.77 -5.85 -7.16
N LEU A 203 3.12 -5.54 -8.39
CA LEU A 203 4.43 -5.03 -8.80
C LEU A 203 4.27 -3.61 -9.37
N PRO A 204 4.15 -2.57 -8.52
CA PRO A 204 4.01 -1.18 -8.95
C PRO A 204 5.33 -0.67 -9.57
N ASN A 205 5.46 -0.82 -10.87
CA ASN A 205 6.67 -0.49 -11.64
C ASN A 205 7.98 -0.96 -10.97
N ILE A 206 8.07 -2.26 -10.66
CA ILE A 206 9.33 -2.84 -10.17
C ILE A 206 10.27 -3.03 -11.37
N ALA A 207 10.85 -1.91 -11.82
CA ALA A 207 11.59 -1.84 -13.08
C ALA A 207 12.86 -2.72 -13.07
N LEU A 208 13.59 -2.71 -11.95
CA LEU A 208 14.84 -3.45 -11.79
C LEU A 208 14.58 -4.80 -11.11
N LEU A 209 14.78 -5.89 -11.86
CA LEU A 209 14.71 -7.26 -11.34
C LEU A 209 15.89 -8.10 -11.87
N SER A 210 16.54 -8.84 -11.01
CA SER A 210 17.56 -9.82 -11.42
C SER A 210 16.92 -11.06 -12.05
N ASP A 211 17.70 -11.82 -12.81
CA ASP A 211 17.23 -13.08 -13.41
C ASP A 211 16.79 -14.10 -12.35
N SER A 212 17.41 -14.06 -11.16
CA SER A 212 17.00 -14.90 -10.03
C SER A 212 15.61 -14.51 -9.54
N GLN A 213 15.34 -13.22 -9.36
CA GLN A 213 14.01 -12.71 -8.93
C GLN A 213 12.93 -12.99 -9.97
N LEU A 214 13.26 -12.87 -11.27
CA LEU A 214 12.36 -13.25 -12.36
C LEU A 214 12.02 -14.75 -12.34
N ARG A 215 12.98 -15.63 -12.03
CA ARG A 215 12.70 -17.07 -11.85
C ARG A 215 11.79 -17.31 -10.65
N GLN A 216 12.05 -16.69 -9.51
CA GLN A 216 11.23 -16.82 -8.31
C GLN A 216 9.77 -16.38 -8.55
N LEU A 217 9.56 -15.30 -9.30
CA LEU A 217 8.21 -14.86 -9.70
C LEU A 217 7.53 -15.88 -10.63
N ARG A 218 8.27 -16.53 -11.55
CA ARG A 218 7.72 -17.62 -12.37
C ARG A 218 7.33 -18.83 -11.52
N GLU A 219 8.18 -19.23 -10.59
CA GLU A 219 7.88 -20.32 -9.65
C GLU A 219 6.62 -20.03 -8.83
N TYR A 220 6.46 -18.79 -8.38
CA TYR A 220 5.25 -18.36 -7.68
C TYR A 220 3.99 -18.46 -8.57
N VAL A 221 4.06 -18.04 -9.82
CA VAL A 221 2.95 -18.17 -10.78
C VAL A 221 2.67 -19.64 -11.09
N ASP A 222 3.69 -20.45 -11.28
CA ASP A 222 3.55 -21.90 -11.56
C ASP A 222 2.93 -22.65 -10.38
N ALA A 223 3.11 -22.14 -9.16
CA ALA A 223 2.47 -22.65 -7.95
C ALA A 223 1.01 -22.14 -7.76
N GLY A 224 0.50 -21.31 -8.67
CA GLY A 224 -0.89 -20.81 -8.64
C GLY A 224 -1.04 -19.38 -8.09
N GLY A 225 0.04 -18.69 -7.79
CA GLY A 225 0.02 -17.29 -7.37
C GLY A 225 -0.31 -16.33 -8.52
N SER A 226 -1.02 -15.26 -8.25
CA SER A 226 -1.47 -14.27 -9.24
C SER A 226 -0.59 -13.02 -9.22
N LEU A 227 -0.44 -12.35 -10.37
CA LEU A 227 0.35 -11.12 -10.50
C LEU A 227 -0.44 -9.98 -11.12
N LEU A 228 -0.23 -8.77 -10.59
CA LEU A 228 -0.56 -7.52 -11.26
C LEU A 228 0.72 -6.70 -11.38
N ALA A 229 1.07 -6.29 -12.57
CA ALA A 229 2.26 -5.48 -12.82
C ALA A 229 1.93 -4.26 -13.68
N THR A 230 2.72 -3.19 -13.49
CA THR A 230 2.55 -1.93 -14.21
C THR A 230 3.84 -1.52 -14.91
N PHE A 231 3.70 -0.80 -16.01
CA PHE A 231 4.70 -0.05 -16.75
C PHE A 231 5.96 -0.85 -17.09
N GLU A 232 7.14 -0.42 -16.66
CA GLU A 232 8.44 -1.03 -17.00
C GLU A 232 8.86 -2.18 -16.07
N THR A 233 7.93 -2.79 -15.33
CA THR A 233 8.25 -3.91 -14.43
C THR A 233 9.10 -4.98 -15.10
N GLY A 234 10.32 -5.21 -14.58
CA GLY A 234 11.26 -6.22 -15.06
C GLY A 234 11.95 -5.88 -16.39
N LEU A 235 11.86 -4.64 -16.86
CA LEU A 235 12.51 -4.22 -18.09
C LEU A 235 14.02 -3.95 -17.92
N TYR A 236 14.50 -3.87 -16.70
CA TYR A 236 15.92 -3.65 -16.39
C TYR A 236 16.48 -4.76 -15.50
N THR A 237 17.78 -5.01 -15.66
CA THR A 237 18.51 -5.89 -14.73
C THR A 237 18.70 -5.20 -13.38
N GLU A 238 19.15 -5.94 -12.38
CA GLU A 238 19.52 -5.39 -11.06
C GLU A 238 20.65 -4.34 -11.11
N ARG A 239 21.36 -4.26 -12.25
CA ARG A 239 22.41 -3.26 -12.52
C ARG A 239 21.94 -2.10 -13.38
N ASN A 240 20.62 -1.93 -13.50
CA ASN A 240 19.99 -0.87 -14.30
C ASN A 240 20.36 -0.93 -15.80
N GLN A 241 20.61 -2.12 -16.32
CA GLN A 241 20.82 -2.35 -17.75
C GLN A 241 19.49 -2.72 -18.41
N LYS A 242 19.07 -1.95 -19.41
CA LYS A 242 17.80 -2.17 -20.12
C LYS A 242 17.86 -3.50 -20.90
N ARG A 243 16.84 -4.33 -20.72
CA ARG A 243 16.64 -5.58 -21.47
C ARG A 243 16.05 -5.27 -22.86
N ALA A 244 16.21 -6.20 -23.78
CA ALA A 244 15.58 -6.10 -25.10
C ALA A 244 14.06 -6.22 -25.02
N ASP A 245 13.55 -7.02 -24.07
CA ASP A 245 12.12 -7.22 -23.77
C ASP A 245 11.92 -7.34 -22.25
N PHE A 246 10.67 -7.39 -21.82
CA PHE A 246 10.33 -7.58 -20.41
C PHE A 246 10.84 -8.91 -19.86
N GLY A 247 11.43 -8.88 -18.67
CA GLY A 247 11.89 -10.09 -18.01
C GLY A 247 10.78 -11.11 -17.68
N LEU A 248 9.52 -10.67 -17.66
CA LEU A 248 8.33 -11.51 -17.47
C LEU A 248 7.43 -11.56 -18.71
N ALA A 249 8.00 -11.29 -19.91
CA ALA A 249 7.26 -11.31 -21.18
C ALA A 249 6.49 -12.61 -21.41
N ASP A 250 7.10 -13.74 -21.11
CA ASP A 250 6.53 -15.09 -21.21
C ASP A 250 5.39 -15.33 -20.20
N VAL A 251 5.48 -14.73 -19.01
CA VAL A 251 4.46 -14.84 -17.96
C VAL A 251 3.19 -14.11 -18.38
N PHE A 252 3.32 -12.85 -18.77
CA PHE A 252 2.17 -12.01 -19.16
C PHE A 252 1.71 -12.24 -20.60
N GLY A 253 2.51 -12.92 -21.43
CA GLY A 253 2.19 -13.09 -22.87
C GLY A 253 2.31 -11.77 -23.64
N ILE A 254 3.29 -10.95 -23.29
CA ILE A 254 3.52 -9.62 -23.88
C ILE A 254 4.84 -9.58 -24.64
N ARG A 255 4.98 -8.59 -25.51
CA ARG A 255 6.22 -8.26 -26.19
C ARG A 255 6.32 -6.75 -26.42
N LYS A 256 7.46 -6.18 -26.10
CA LYS A 256 7.76 -4.76 -26.32
C LYS A 256 7.75 -4.45 -27.82
N ALA A 257 7.09 -3.37 -28.21
CA ALA A 257 7.03 -2.90 -29.61
C ALA A 257 7.79 -1.60 -29.88
N GLY A 258 8.17 -0.86 -28.85
CA GLY A 258 8.84 0.42 -29.01
C GLY A 258 9.38 0.99 -27.70
N GLU A 259 9.91 2.20 -27.77
CA GLU A 259 10.36 2.95 -26.59
C GLU A 259 9.17 3.61 -25.89
N ILE A 260 9.39 4.10 -24.66
CA ILE A 260 8.37 4.79 -23.87
C ILE A 260 7.78 5.95 -24.65
N LEU A 261 6.48 6.05 -24.64
CA LEU A 261 5.72 7.18 -25.17
C LEU A 261 5.07 7.93 -24.01
N GLY A 262 5.28 9.23 -23.96
CA GLY A 262 4.62 10.16 -23.05
C GLY A 262 3.57 11.00 -23.76
N THR A 263 2.83 11.76 -22.97
CA THR A 263 1.84 12.71 -23.49
C THR A 263 2.54 13.95 -24.06
N THR A 264 2.08 14.39 -25.22
CA THR A 264 2.59 15.63 -25.87
C THR A 264 1.59 16.79 -25.80
N GLY A 265 0.46 16.59 -25.16
CA GLY A 265 -0.65 17.52 -25.00
C GLY A 265 -1.65 16.91 -24.03
N ASN A 266 -2.79 16.42 -24.55
CA ASN A 266 -3.75 15.66 -23.72
C ASN A 266 -3.24 14.25 -23.43
N ALA A 267 -3.58 13.73 -22.25
CA ALA A 267 -3.21 12.39 -21.82
C ALA A 267 -3.84 11.30 -22.69
N PHE A 268 -3.25 10.11 -22.68
CA PHE A 268 -3.86 8.93 -23.28
C PHE A 268 -5.20 8.61 -22.61
N SER A 269 -6.12 8.07 -23.38
CA SER A 269 -7.33 7.44 -22.86
C SER A 269 -7.30 5.95 -23.17
N ALA A 270 -8.19 5.18 -22.54
CA ALA A 270 -8.39 3.79 -22.87
C ALA A 270 -9.82 3.57 -23.33
N ARG A 271 -10.00 2.84 -24.45
CA ARG A 271 -11.29 2.49 -25.00
C ARG A 271 -11.67 1.07 -24.60
N ILE A 272 -12.90 0.91 -24.14
CA ILE A 272 -13.45 -0.37 -23.75
C ILE A 272 -13.91 -1.11 -25.03
N GLU A 273 -13.23 -2.18 -25.37
CA GLU A 273 -13.57 -3.04 -26.50
C GLU A 273 -14.50 -4.18 -26.10
N LYS A 274 -14.29 -4.71 -24.89
CA LYS A 274 -15.09 -5.80 -24.35
C LYS A 274 -15.31 -5.62 -22.85
N ARG A 275 -16.53 -5.89 -22.37
CA ARG A 275 -16.82 -5.84 -20.93
C ARG A 275 -16.16 -7.02 -20.21
N HIS A 276 -15.59 -6.72 -19.05
CA HIS A 276 -14.89 -7.67 -18.18
C HIS A 276 -15.06 -7.24 -16.72
N GLN A 277 -14.85 -8.14 -15.75
CA GLN A 277 -15.00 -7.82 -14.32
C GLN A 277 -14.12 -6.66 -13.85
N ILE A 278 -12.90 -6.46 -14.39
CA ILE A 278 -12.07 -5.29 -14.05
C ILE A 278 -12.68 -3.96 -14.50
N LEU A 279 -13.68 -4.00 -15.37
CA LEU A 279 -14.44 -2.84 -15.85
C LEU A 279 -15.80 -2.70 -15.16
N SER A 280 -16.00 -3.39 -14.03
CA SER A 280 -17.21 -3.22 -13.21
C SER A 280 -17.37 -1.78 -12.75
N GLY A 281 -18.60 -1.24 -12.88
CA GLY A 281 -18.93 0.15 -12.53
C GLY A 281 -18.61 1.19 -13.62
N PHE A 282 -18.05 0.81 -14.77
CA PHE A 282 -17.91 1.68 -15.94
C PHE A 282 -19.15 1.55 -16.86
N THR A 283 -20.31 1.94 -16.33
CA THR A 283 -21.55 1.94 -17.09
C THR A 283 -21.73 3.29 -17.80
N GLY A 284 -22.33 3.27 -19.00
CA GLY A 284 -22.60 4.51 -19.73
C GLY A 284 -21.40 5.15 -20.44
N THR A 285 -20.23 4.50 -20.43
CA THR A 285 -19.04 4.96 -21.18
C THR A 285 -18.34 3.79 -21.84
N ASN A 286 -17.68 4.09 -22.98
CA ASN A 286 -16.71 3.22 -23.62
C ASN A 286 -15.29 3.79 -23.55
N TRP A 287 -15.10 4.92 -22.88
CA TRP A 287 -13.82 5.59 -22.71
C TRP A 287 -13.57 5.82 -21.23
N ILE A 288 -12.32 5.60 -20.80
CA ILE A 288 -11.85 5.84 -19.44
C ILE A 288 -10.50 6.54 -19.48
N ALA A 289 -10.10 7.15 -18.38
CA ALA A 289 -8.77 7.73 -18.24
C ALA A 289 -7.68 6.67 -18.47
N GLY A 290 -6.63 7.05 -19.22
CA GLY A 290 -5.45 6.23 -19.46
C GLY A 290 -4.25 6.72 -18.65
N ALA A 291 -3.06 6.30 -19.07
CA ALA A 291 -1.78 6.63 -18.45
C ALA A 291 -1.17 7.93 -18.99
N GLU A 292 -0.18 8.50 -18.28
CA GLU A 292 0.64 9.60 -18.81
C GLU A 292 1.83 9.09 -19.63
N TYR A 293 2.40 7.95 -19.23
CA TYR A 293 3.47 7.27 -19.97
C TYR A 293 3.09 5.82 -20.19
N ARG A 294 3.58 5.24 -21.29
CA ARG A 294 3.35 3.85 -21.63
C ARG A 294 4.51 3.23 -22.40
N VAL A 295 4.69 1.94 -22.29
CA VAL A 295 5.55 1.13 -23.14
C VAL A 295 4.69 0.50 -24.22
N PRO A 296 4.89 0.82 -25.50
CA PRO A 296 4.14 0.18 -26.59
C PRO A 296 4.33 -1.32 -26.62
N LEU A 297 3.23 -2.05 -26.80
CA LEU A 297 3.21 -3.51 -26.91
C LEU A 297 2.84 -3.94 -28.33
N VAL A 298 3.37 -5.08 -28.75
CA VAL A 298 2.82 -5.80 -29.90
C VAL A 298 1.36 -6.13 -29.60
N PRO A 299 0.42 -5.91 -30.56
CA PRO A 299 -0.97 -6.21 -30.38
C PRO A 299 -1.21 -7.66 -29.91
N VAL A 300 -2.14 -7.82 -28.96
CA VAL A 300 -2.62 -9.12 -28.47
C VAL A 300 -3.99 -9.41 -29.06
N GLU A 301 -4.35 -10.67 -29.13
CA GLU A 301 -5.68 -11.08 -29.61
C GLU A 301 -6.78 -10.71 -28.61
N GLY A 302 -7.83 -10.05 -29.07
CA GLY A 302 -9.04 -9.75 -28.31
C GLY A 302 -8.82 -8.87 -27.06
N PRO A 303 -8.11 -7.72 -27.15
CA PRO A 303 -7.91 -6.84 -26.01
C PRO A 303 -9.24 -6.35 -25.46
N ILE A 304 -9.34 -6.21 -24.14
CA ILE A 304 -10.55 -5.64 -23.49
C ILE A 304 -10.49 -4.12 -23.39
N LEU A 305 -9.30 -3.56 -23.34
CA LEU A 305 -9.00 -2.13 -23.39
C LEU A 305 -7.91 -1.88 -24.43
N THR A 306 -8.12 -0.88 -25.25
CA THR A 306 -7.12 -0.40 -26.21
C THR A 306 -6.71 1.03 -25.91
N VAL A 307 -5.48 1.37 -26.24
CA VAL A 307 -4.96 2.74 -26.09
C VAL A 307 -5.61 3.66 -27.10
N VAL A 308 -6.09 4.81 -26.65
CA VAL A 308 -6.44 5.94 -27.50
C VAL A 308 -5.32 6.97 -27.38
N PRO A 309 -4.65 7.34 -28.47
CA PRO A 309 -3.58 8.32 -28.44
C PRO A 309 -4.06 9.66 -27.88
N GLY A 310 -3.15 10.35 -27.19
CA GLY A 310 -3.39 11.73 -26.79
C GLY A 310 -3.48 12.66 -28.00
N SER A 311 -4.20 13.76 -27.86
CA SER A 311 -4.31 14.80 -28.87
C SER A 311 -3.45 16.02 -28.50
N VAL A 312 -3.25 16.93 -29.44
CA VAL A 312 -2.65 18.24 -29.15
C VAL A 312 -3.53 19.02 -28.19
N ALA A 313 -2.91 19.87 -27.36
CA ALA A 313 -3.67 20.73 -26.43
C ALA A 313 -4.28 21.94 -27.15
N TYR A 314 -3.69 22.38 -28.24
CA TYR A 314 -4.11 23.54 -29.07
C TYR A 314 -3.84 23.30 -30.55
N PRO A 315 -4.61 23.92 -31.47
CA PRO A 315 -5.80 24.72 -31.18
C PRO A 315 -7.00 23.86 -30.76
N PRO A 316 -8.03 24.45 -30.11
CA PRO A 316 -9.18 23.69 -29.56
C PRO A 316 -9.89 22.81 -30.60
N GLU A 317 -9.89 23.23 -31.87
CA GLU A 317 -10.54 22.50 -32.98
C GLU A 317 -9.85 21.16 -33.28
N LEU A 318 -8.60 20.99 -32.88
CA LEU A 318 -7.81 19.77 -33.04
C LEU A 318 -7.56 19.05 -31.70
N SER A 319 -8.03 19.62 -30.59
CA SER A 319 -7.77 19.17 -29.24
C SER A 319 -8.76 18.07 -28.78
N TYR A 320 -8.96 17.05 -29.61
CA TYR A 320 -9.74 15.89 -29.22
C TYR A 320 -9.03 14.60 -29.69
N PRO A 321 -9.16 13.50 -28.94
CA PRO A 321 -8.54 12.25 -29.31
C PRO A 321 -9.11 11.72 -30.62
N ASP A 322 -8.24 11.22 -31.49
CA ASP A 322 -8.67 10.51 -32.70
C ASP A 322 -9.27 9.16 -32.29
N PRO A 323 -10.57 8.92 -32.60
CA PRO A 323 -11.20 7.63 -32.32
C PRO A 323 -10.76 6.53 -33.28
N SER A 324 -9.88 6.81 -34.24
CA SER A 324 -9.36 5.79 -35.13
C SER A 324 -8.72 4.66 -34.33
N HIS A 325 -9.00 3.46 -34.75
CA HIS A 325 -8.70 2.23 -34.00
C HIS A 325 -7.21 2.05 -33.73
N THR A 326 -6.83 2.08 -32.45
CA THR A 326 -5.59 1.42 -32.06
C THR A 326 -5.90 -0.03 -31.70
N THR A 327 -5.04 -0.94 -32.09
CA THR A 327 -5.08 -2.35 -31.67
C THR A 327 -4.14 -2.59 -30.49
N GLU A 328 -3.50 -1.54 -30.00
CA GLU A 328 -2.55 -1.63 -28.91
C GLU A 328 -3.28 -1.81 -27.59
N PRO A 329 -2.95 -2.85 -26.80
CA PRO A 329 -3.60 -3.10 -25.54
C PRO A 329 -3.24 -2.05 -24.48
N ALA A 330 -4.23 -1.52 -23.76
CA ALA A 330 -4.04 -0.71 -22.56
C ALA A 330 -3.96 -1.58 -21.30
N VAL A 331 -4.37 -2.83 -21.40
CA VAL A 331 -4.21 -3.87 -20.37
C VAL A 331 -4.11 -5.23 -21.04
N VAL A 332 -3.28 -6.10 -20.49
CA VAL A 332 -3.21 -7.51 -20.90
C VAL A 332 -3.65 -8.38 -19.74
N LEU A 333 -4.58 -9.27 -20.02
CA LEU A 333 -5.12 -10.26 -19.10
C LEU A 333 -4.73 -11.65 -19.58
N ARG A 334 -4.27 -12.48 -18.65
CA ARG A 334 -3.94 -13.87 -18.94
C ARG A 334 -4.28 -14.76 -17.76
N GLU A 335 -4.72 -15.96 -18.03
CA GLU A 335 -4.85 -17.04 -17.05
C GLU A 335 -3.79 -18.10 -17.33
N LYS A 336 -3.16 -18.61 -16.27
CA LYS A 336 -2.20 -19.72 -16.34
C LYS A 336 -2.47 -20.67 -15.17
N GLY A 337 -3.14 -21.79 -15.46
CA GLY A 337 -3.63 -22.68 -14.41
C GLY A 337 -4.60 -21.96 -13.49
N LYS A 338 -4.25 -21.82 -12.20
CA LYS A 338 -5.04 -21.06 -11.22
C LYS A 338 -4.66 -19.58 -11.13
N SER A 339 -3.55 -19.20 -11.75
CA SER A 339 -3.00 -17.84 -11.67
C SER A 339 -3.73 -16.89 -12.59
N ARG A 340 -4.08 -15.72 -12.09
CA ARG A 340 -4.60 -14.59 -12.86
C ARG A 340 -3.51 -13.55 -13.00
N LEU A 341 -3.24 -13.14 -14.22
CA LEU A 341 -2.13 -12.28 -14.56
C LEU A 341 -2.66 -11.03 -15.24
N ILE A 342 -2.34 -9.86 -14.69
CA ILE A 342 -2.75 -8.57 -15.24
C ILE A 342 -1.50 -7.71 -15.43
N TYR A 343 -1.34 -7.18 -16.62
CA TYR A 343 -0.26 -6.25 -16.93
C TYR A 343 -0.80 -4.98 -17.58
N PHE A 344 -0.44 -3.84 -17.00
CA PHE A 344 -0.70 -2.52 -17.56
C PHE A 344 0.58 -1.95 -18.19
N PRO A 345 0.62 -1.75 -19.52
CA PRO A 345 1.77 -1.14 -20.17
C PRO A 345 1.93 0.34 -19.83
N GLY A 346 0.87 0.97 -19.34
CA GLY A 346 0.86 2.35 -18.85
C GLY A 346 1.20 2.46 -17.36
N ASP A 347 1.67 3.63 -16.96
CA ASP A 347 1.98 4.01 -15.59
C ASP A 347 0.72 4.47 -14.81
N ILE A 348 -0.33 3.66 -14.84
CA ILE A 348 -1.65 4.02 -14.31
C ILE A 348 -1.65 4.26 -12.80
N ASP A 349 -0.79 3.58 -12.07
CA ASP A 349 -0.58 3.77 -10.62
C ASP A 349 0.05 5.16 -10.36
N ARG A 350 1.13 5.51 -11.04
CA ARG A 350 1.72 6.85 -10.94
C ARG A 350 0.75 7.93 -11.43
N THR A 351 0.07 7.69 -12.56
CA THR A 351 -0.92 8.63 -13.09
C THR A 351 -2.08 8.85 -12.10
N LEU A 352 -2.51 7.79 -11.41
CA LEU A 352 -3.47 7.92 -10.31
C LEU A 352 -2.94 8.84 -9.21
N TRP A 353 -1.70 8.62 -8.75
CA TRP A 353 -1.10 9.46 -7.71
C TRP A 353 -1.02 10.93 -8.11
N HIS A 354 -0.68 11.20 -9.38
CA HIS A 354 -0.51 12.54 -9.90
C HIS A 354 -1.85 13.25 -10.12
N SER A 355 -2.84 12.56 -10.71
CA SER A 355 -4.10 13.17 -11.15
C SER A 355 -5.26 13.01 -10.15
N GLY A 356 -5.25 11.98 -9.30
CA GLY A 356 -6.38 11.62 -8.45
C GLY A 356 -7.62 11.15 -9.22
N HIS A 357 -7.49 10.71 -10.48
CA HIS A 357 -8.64 10.42 -11.33
C HIS A 357 -9.35 9.12 -10.91
N THR A 358 -10.64 9.21 -10.65
CA THR A 358 -11.46 8.11 -10.10
C THR A 358 -11.55 6.87 -10.99
N ASP A 359 -11.43 7.02 -12.32
CA ASP A 359 -11.40 5.88 -13.24
C ASP A 359 -10.18 4.99 -12.98
N LEU A 360 -9.00 5.61 -12.74
CA LEU A 360 -7.77 4.89 -12.49
C LEU A 360 -7.84 4.12 -11.17
N THR A 361 -8.37 4.74 -10.12
CA THR A 361 -8.62 4.03 -8.85
C THR A 361 -9.57 2.85 -9.06
N ARG A 362 -10.69 3.07 -9.73
CA ARG A 362 -11.68 2.00 -9.99
C ARG A 362 -11.09 0.86 -10.78
N LEU A 363 -10.34 1.16 -11.83
CA LEU A 363 -9.66 0.17 -12.66
C LEU A 363 -8.65 -0.65 -11.86
N LEU A 364 -7.79 0.01 -11.08
CA LEU A 364 -6.81 -0.65 -10.22
C LEU A 364 -7.47 -1.50 -9.14
N ARG A 365 -8.46 -0.97 -8.42
CA ARG A 365 -9.20 -1.73 -7.39
C ARG A 365 -9.84 -2.98 -7.95
N ASN A 366 -10.52 -2.87 -9.09
CA ASN A 366 -11.15 -4.02 -9.73
C ASN A 366 -10.12 -5.04 -10.20
N SER A 367 -8.97 -4.57 -10.70
CA SER A 367 -7.85 -5.43 -11.12
C SER A 367 -7.20 -6.14 -9.94
N ILE A 368 -6.99 -5.45 -8.81
CA ILE A 368 -6.50 -6.04 -7.57
C ILE A 368 -7.48 -7.12 -7.09
N ARG A 369 -8.78 -6.83 -7.04
CA ARG A 369 -9.81 -7.82 -6.67
C ARG A 369 -9.81 -9.02 -7.60
N CYS A 370 -9.63 -8.79 -8.90
CA CYS A 370 -9.55 -9.86 -9.89
C CYS A 370 -8.38 -10.80 -9.61
N VAL A 371 -7.16 -10.29 -9.37
CA VAL A 371 -5.99 -11.14 -9.11
C VAL A 371 -6.00 -11.74 -7.72
N ALA A 372 -6.46 -11.03 -6.71
CA ALA A 372 -6.49 -11.48 -5.31
C ALA A 372 -7.58 -12.53 -5.04
N GLY A 373 -8.65 -12.54 -5.85
CA GLY A 373 -9.84 -13.36 -5.62
C GLY A 373 -10.85 -12.69 -4.68
N GLU A 374 -12.07 -13.25 -4.67
CA GLU A 374 -13.18 -12.72 -3.84
C GLU A 374 -13.02 -13.11 -2.36
N ASP A 375 -12.44 -14.30 -2.10
CA ASP A 375 -12.31 -14.86 -0.75
C ASP A 375 -11.08 -14.30 -0.02
N GLN A 376 -11.19 -13.04 0.40
CA GLN A 376 -10.16 -12.44 1.23
C GLN A 376 -10.29 -12.89 2.69
N PRO A 377 -9.17 -13.16 3.41
CA PRO A 377 -9.23 -13.61 4.81
C PRO A 377 -9.86 -12.57 5.74
N VAL A 378 -9.76 -11.30 5.41
CA VAL A 378 -10.47 -10.22 6.11
C VAL A 378 -11.08 -9.27 5.09
N SER A 379 -12.33 -8.89 5.28
CA SER A 379 -13.01 -7.86 4.50
C SER A 379 -13.67 -6.84 5.42
N ILE A 380 -13.61 -5.57 5.04
CA ILE A 380 -14.20 -4.47 5.77
C ILE A 380 -15.07 -3.66 4.81
N SER A 381 -16.34 -3.48 5.15
CA SER A 381 -17.28 -2.67 4.37
C SER A 381 -17.89 -1.57 5.22
N GLY A 382 -18.18 -0.43 4.59
CA GLY A 382 -18.66 0.79 5.21
C GLY A 382 -18.23 2.02 4.41
N ASP A 383 -18.50 3.22 4.92
CA ASP A 383 -18.12 4.47 4.29
C ASP A 383 -16.77 5.00 4.80
N GLY A 384 -16.20 5.96 4.08
CA GLY A 384 -14.96 6.65 4.41
C GLY A 384 -13.69 5.99 3.82
N LEU A 385 -12.60 6.74 3.87
CA LEU A 385 -11.26 6.27 3.51
C LEU A 385 -10.60 5.69 4.77
N ILE A 386 -10.28 4.40 4.72
CA ILE A 386 -9.65 3.70 5.84
C ILE A 386 -8.40 2.96 5.39
N GLU A 387 -7.50 2.72 6.35
CA GLU A 387 -6.48 1.70 6.25
C GLU A 387 -6.74 0.62 7.29
N ALA A 388 -6.53 -0.63 6.92
CA ALA A 388 -6.71 -1.75 7.82
C ALA A 388 -5.46 -2.61 7.93
N PHE A 389 -5.26 -3.14 9.13
CA PHE A 389 -4.31 -4.20 9.43
C PHE A 389 -5.03 -5.30 10.20
N ALA A 390 -4.63 -6.53 9.98
CA ALA A 390 -5.12 -7.64 10.77
C ALA A 390 -3.97 -8.55 11.19
N TRP A 391 -3.94 -8.84 12.48
CA TRP A 391 -2.87 -9.61 13.09
C TRP A 391 -3.40 -10.80 13.88
N GLU A 392 -2.70 -11.92 13.78
CA GLU A 392 -2.72 -12.90 14.83
C GLU A 392 -1.83 -12.37 15.96
N THR A 393 -2.38 -12.31 17.19
CA THR A 393 -1.73 -11.71 18.36
C THR A 393 -1.56 -12.73 19.48
N GLN A 394 -0.98 -12.31 20.59
CA GLN A 394 -0.89 -13.15 21.78
C GLN A 394 -2.28 -13.49 22.34
N ALA A 395 -3.22 -12.55 22.29
CA ALA A 395 -4.56 -12.71 22.87
C ALA A 395 -5.61 -13.33 21.92
N GLY A 396 -5.27 -13.51 20.64
CA GLY A 396 -6.18 -13.99 19.60
C GLY A 396 -5.94 -13.29 18.27
N PHE A 397 -6.91 -12.49 17.81
CA PHE A 397 -6.76 -11.68 16.60
C PHE A 397 -7.13 -10.23 16.87
N ALA A 398 -6.51 -9.31 16.13
CA ALA A 398 -6.82 -7.90 16.19
C ALA A 398 -6.98 -7.34 14.77
N VAL A 399 -8.12 -6.71 14.49
CA VAL A 399 -8.37 -5.96 13.26
C VAL A 399 -8.34 -4.49 13.59
N HIS A 400 -7.35 -3.80 13.05
CA HIS A 400 -7.11 -2.38 13.24
C HIS A 400 -7.74 -1.61 12.09
N VAL A 401 -8.48 -0.56 12.40
CA VAL A 401 -9.12 0.33 11.41
C VAL A 401 -8.70 1.76 11.70
N LEU A 402 -7.87 2.30 10.83
CA LEU A 402 -7.43 3.70 10.81
C LEU A 402 -8.37 4.52 9.93
N ASN A 403 -8.83 5.65 10.41
CA ASN A 403 -9.72 6.53 9.68
C ASN A 403 -8.96 7.70 9.07
N TYR A 404 -8.81 7.69 7.76
CA TYR A 404 -8.19 8.76 6.98
C TYR A 404 -9.20 9.69 6.32
N THR A 405 -10.49 9.54 6.60
CA THR A 405 -11.51 10.39 6.02
C THR A 405 -11.29 11.84 6.42
N ASN A 406 -10.94 12.66 5.45
CA ASN A 406 -10.53 14.05 5.64
C ASN A 406 -10.87 14.85 4.38
N PRO A 407 -11.27 16.12 4.47
CA PRO A 407 -11.52 16.97 3.29
C PRO A 407 -10.33 17.12 2.35
N GLN A 408 -9.10 16.95 2.87
CA GLN A 408 -7.87 16.95 2.08
C GLN A 408 -7.45 15.53 1.65
N VAL A 409 -8.27 14.53 1.94
CA VAL A 409 -8.16 13.13 1.52
C VAL A 409 -6.78 12.54 1.84
N HIS A 410 -5.97 12.22 0.84
CA HIS A 410 -4.73 11.45 0.95
C HIS A 410 -3.48 12.30 1.17
N ARG A 411 -3.60 13.62 1.11
CA ARG A 411 -2.50 14.60 1.26
C ARG A 411 -2.92 15.72 2.20
N GLY A 412 -1.97 16.56 2.55
CA GLY A 412 -2.22 17.74 3.36
C GLY A 412 -2.16 17.46 4.86
N TRP A 413 -2.67 18.37 5.65
CA TRP A 413 -2.53 18.37 7.10
C TRP A 413 -3.78 17.82 7.78
N ILE A 414 -3.63 16.87 8.72
CA ILE A 414 -4.73 16.42 9.57
C ILE A 414 -4.89 17.44 10.70
N ARG A 415 -6.01 18.15 10.69
CA ARG A 415 -6.31 19.17 11.69
C ARG A 415 -7.27 18.66 12.75
N GLU A 416 -8.18 17.81 12.34
CA GLU A 416 -9.21 17.18 13.19
C GLU A 416 -9.62 15.84 12.56
N PHE A 417 -10.34 15.03 13.31
CA PHE A 417 -10.87 13.77 12.85
C PHE A 417 -12.35 13.90 12.47
N TYR A 418 -12.69 13.34 11.33
CA TYR A 418 -14.07 13.22 10.85
C TYR A 418 -14.52 11.79 11.06
N SER A 419 -15.27 11.56 12.14
CA SER A 419 -15.77 10.23 12.47
C SER A 419 -16.57 9.62 11.33
N ILE A 420 -16.32 8.36 11.03
CA ILE A 420 -17.11 7.55 10.10
C ILE A 420 -18.06 6.63 10.87
N GLY A 421 -19.16 6.25 10.21
CA GLY A 421 -20.18 5.36 10.75
C GLY A 421 -19.76 3.89 10.78
N GLU A 422 -20.75 3.02 10.67
CA GLU A 422 -20.57 1.59 10.80
C GLU A 422 -19.54 1.02 9.83
N GLN A 423 -18.66 0.17 10.37
CA GLN A 423 -17.72 -0.63 9.61
C GLN A 423 -17.98 -2.11 9.91
N ARG A 424 -18.48 -2.85 8.93
CA ARG A 424 -18.68 -4.29 9.06
C ARG A 424 -17.39 -5.02 8.75
N VAL A 425 -16.88 -5.72 9.74
CA VAL A 425 -15.66 -6.54 9.67
C VAL A 425 -16.08 -8.01 9.56
N ARG A 426 -15.59 -8.71 8.53
CA ARG A 426 -15.68 -10.16 8.40
C ARG A 426 -14.25 -10.72 8.34
N MET A 427 -13.96 -11.70 9.17
CA MET A 427 -12.66 -12.36 9.22
C MET A 427 -12.85 -13.87 9.18
N GLN A 428 -12.20 -14.54 8.22
CA GLN A 428 -12.11 -16.00 8.14
C GLN A 428 -11.11 -16.48 9.20
N LEU A 429 -11.56 -17.35 10.10
CA LEU A 429 -10.71 -17.94 11.13
C LEU A 429 -9.87 -19.08 10.54
N PRO A 430 -8.62 -19.24 10.98
CA PRO A 430 -7.86 -20.45 10.73
C PRO A 430 -8.59 -21.68 11.30
N GLU A 431 -8.42 -22.83 10.67
CA GLU A 431 -9.03 -24.09 11.10
C GLU A 431 -8.73 -24.40 12.58
N GLY A 432 -9.76 -24.80 13.31
CA GLY A 432 -9.66 -25.15 14.73
C GLY A 432 -9.58 -23.95 15.69
N ARG A 433 -9.70 -22.71 15.18
CA ARG A 433 -9.77 -21.50 16.02
C ARG A 433 -11.22 -21.12 16.32
N ASN A 434 -11.48 -20.77 17.58
CA ASN A 434 -12.77 -20.25 18.03
C ASN A 434 -12.59 -18.90 18.71
N ILE A 435 -13.62 -18.06 18.61
CA ILE A 435 -13.68 -16.75 19.26
C ILE A 435 -14.74 -16.78 20.33
N SER A 436 -14.39 -16.31 21.52
CA SER A 436 -15.29 -16.22 22.67
C SER A 436 -15.98 -14.88 22.80
N ARG A 437 -15.32 -13.79 22.38
CA ARG A 437 -15.85 -12.41 22.40
C ARG A 437 -15.12 -11.51 21.44
N VAL A 438 -15.78 -10.41 21.07
CA VAL A 438 -15.19 -9.30 20.28
C VAL A 438 -15.30 -8.02 21.11
N GLU A 439 -14.17 -7.36 21.31
CA GLU A 439 -14.06 -6.12 22.08
C GLU A 439 -13.48 -5.00 21.22
N LEU A 440 -14.07 -3.81 21.31
CA LEU A 440 -13.53 -2.58 20.72
C LEU A 440 -12.60 -1.93 21.75
N LEU A 441 -11.30 -1.90 21.48
CA LEU A 441 -10.31 -1.49 22.48
C LEU A 441 -10.30 0.01 22.76
N ARG A 442 -10.61 0.86 21.76
CA ARG A 442 -10.70 2.32 21.95
C ARG A 442 -12.01 2.71 22.62
N ALA A 443 -13.11 2.14 22.17
CA ALA A 443 -14.43 2.36 22.76
C ALA A 443 -14.61 1.65 24.12
N ALA A 444 -13.69 0.74 24.49
CA ALA A 444 -13.73 -0.08 25.70
C ALA A 444 -15.08 -0.78 25.91
N THR A 445 -15.61 -1.40 24.86
CA THR A 445 -16.91 -2.07 24.87
C THR A 445 -16.89 -3.38 24.10
N GLU A 446 -17.63 -4.37 24.60
CA GLU A 446 -17.88 -5.60 23.84
C GLU A 446 -18.97 -5.35 22.80
N ILE A 447 -18.84 -5.99 21.64
CA ILE A 447 -19.83 -5.93 20.57
C ILE A 447 -20.31 -7.32 20.19
N PRO A 448 -21.56 -7.45 19.71
CA PRO A 448 -22.06 -8.72 19.20
C PRO A 448 -21.32 -9.14 17.95
N PHE A 449 -21.19 -10.45 17.77
CA PHE A 449 -20.62 -11.05 16.56
C PHE A 449 -21.43 -12.27 16.14
N GLN A 450 -21.27 -12.63 14.88
CA GLN A 450 -21.83 -13.86 14.31
C GLN A 450 -20.69 -14.75 13.86
N LEU A 451 -20.84 -16.05 14.09
CA LEU A 451 -19.91 -17.06 13.58
C LEU A 451 -20.66 -17.91 12.54
N ASP A 452 -20.23 -17.83 11.29
CA ASP A 452 -20.82 -18.54 10.16
C ASP A 452 -19.72 -19.01 9.21
N ASP A 453 -19.75 -20.29 8.81
CA ASP A 453 -18.76 -20.94 7.94
C ASP A 453 -17.29 -20.66 8.37
N GLY A 454 -17.03 -20.70 9.67
CA GLY A 454 -15.71 -20.42 10.23
C GLY A 454 -15.26 -18.95 10.12
N ALA A 455 -16.15 -18.04 9.73
CA ALA A 455 -15.89 -16.61 9.72
C ALA A 455 -16.59 -15.89 10.86
N VAL A 456 -15.88 -14.97 11.53
CA VAL A 456 -16.43 -14.01 12.47
C VAL A 456 -16.86 -12.76 11.73
N THR A 457 -18.10 -12.33 11.96
CA THR A 457 -18.62 -11.05 11.46
C THR A 457 -19.08 -10.18 12.63
N SER A 458 -18.58 -8.96 12.69
CA SER A 458 -18.96 -7.96 13.70
C SER A 458 -19.07 -6.59 13.06
N THR A 459 -19.73 -5.65 13.74
CA THR A 459 -19.88 -4.27 13.25
C THR A 459 -19.32 -3.30 14.28
N ILE A 460 -18.32 -2.53 13.88
CA ILE A 460 -17.78 -1.39 14.62
C ILE A 460 -18.74 -0.22 14.38
N PRO A 461 -19.47 0.31 15.39
CA PRO A 461 -20.53 1.29 15.16
C PRO A 461 -20.02 2.64 14.66
N LYS A 462 -18.80 2.99 15.07
CA LYS A 462 -18.17 4.29 14.78
C LYS A 462 -16.66 4.20 14.90
N VAL A 463 -15.93 4.83 13.96
CA VAL A 463 -14.49 5.03 14.07
C VAL A 463 -14.21 6.54 14.05
N ALA A 464 -13.61 7.06 15.11
CA ALA A 464 -13.21 8.48 15.18
C ALA A 464 -11.90 8.69 14.40
N ASP A 465 -10.79 8.34 15.01
CA ASP A 465 -9.44 8.32 14.45
C ASP A 465 -8.99 6.89 14.16
N TYR A 466 -9.21 6.01 15.13
CA TYR A 466 -8.72 4.66 15.13
C TYR A 466 -9.58 3.76 16.03
N GLU A 467 -9.77 2.50 15.63
CA GLU A 467 -10.40 1.47 16.43
C GLU A 467 -9.73 0.11 16.21
N VAL A 468 -9.76 -0.72 17.21
CA VAL A 468 -9.28 -2.11 17.17
C VAL A 468 -10.39 -3.05 17.57
N ALA A 469 -10.84 -3.89 16.65
CA ALA A 469 -11.71 -5.02 16.97
C ALA A 469 -10.84 -6.21 17.40
N ALA A 470 -10.73 -6.41 18.71
CA ALA A 470 -9.98 -7.50 19.32
C ALA A 470 -10.88 -8.73 19.45
N MET A 471 -10.49 -9.82 18.81
CA MET A 471 -11.17 -11.11 18.81
C MET A 471 -10.43 -12.05 19.75
N HIS A 472 -11.01 -12.33 20.91
CA HIS A 472 -10.41 -13.17 21.93
C HIS A 472 -10.60 -14.65 21.60
N SER A 473 -9.51 -15.42 21.53
CA SER A 473 -9.57 -16.87 21.39
C SER A 473 -10.14 -17.53 22.64
N SER A 474 -10.93 -18.60 22.44
CA SER A 474 -11.47 -19.44 23.50
C SER A 474 -10.37 -20.24 24.17
#